data_a4d30b3df4e70ede206e996647cffafa
#
_entry.id   a4d30b3df4e70ede206e996647cffafa
#
_cell.length_a   1.000
_cell.length_b   1.000
_cell.length_c   1.000
_cell.angle_alpha   90.00
_cell.angle_beta   90.00
_cell.angle_gamma   90.00
#
_symmetry.space_group_name_H-M   'P 1'
#
loop_
_entity.id
_entity.type
_entity.pdbx_description
1 polymer ?
#
loop_
_entity_poly.entity_id
_entity_poly.type
_entity_poly.pdbx_seq_one_letter_code
_entity_poly.pdbx_strand_id
1 'polypeptide(L)'
;MHKSVVTCGSDYFRAMLEHEMAESASGAVELEQVSPRVLGRVVHWLYTGELGAISDVGEGLALLEGSRFLGVERMETQCSAWLCAQVNASTCVEVWAEANRMGYEAVEACALRAVGRNFVGVAAGPHFLGLAREALLELLRSEELSVRSEQAVYEAVMGWVRHDAASRKGWLGEVLGVVRMGLLPSAYLAETVGVDPLVMESFEGAAYRCRGES
;
A
#
# COMPACT_ATOMS: atom_id res chain seq x y z
N MET A 1 3.41 9.79 33.93
CA MET A 1 3.39 8.41 33.36
C MET A 1 4.13 7.50 34.33
N HIS A 2 3.61 6.30 34.65
CA HIS A 2 4.31 5.37 35.57
C HIS A 2 5.34 4.56 34.80
N LYS A 3 6.61 4.63 35.21
CA LYS A 3 7.74 3.97 34.55
C LYS A 3 7.47 2.45 34.34
N SER A 4 7.00 1.77 35.37
CA SER A 4 6.72 0.33 35.33
C SER A 4 5.67 -0.09 34.29
N VAL A 5 4.63 0.70 34.07
CA VAL A 5 3.58 0.38 33.10
C VAL A 5 4.12 0.47 31.67
N VAL A 6 4.85 1.52 31.36
CA VAL A 6 5.34 1.74 29.99
C VAL A 6 6.50 0.81 29.62
N THR A 7 7.37 0.45 30.59
CA THR A 7 8.45 -0.51 30.35
C THR A 7 7.96 -1.96 30.22
N CYS A 8 6.86 -2.31 30.88
CA CYS A 8 6.27 -3.64 30.72
C CYS A 8 5.57 -3.82 29.36
N GLY A 9 5.02 -2.76 28.78
CA GLY A 9 4.19 -2.85 27.57
C GLY A 9 4.83 -2.35 26.29
N SER A 10 6.04 -1.77 26.35
CA SER A 10 6.74 -1.21 25.20
C SER A 10 8.23 -1.53 25.28
N ASP A 11 8.73 -2.18 24.24
CA ASP A 11 10.17 -2.49 24.14
C ASP A 11 11.01 -1.24 23.99
N TYR A 12 10.51 -0.24 23.25
CA TYR A 12 11.16 1.05 23.11
C TYR A 12 11.39 1.74 24.46
N PHE A 13 10.34 1.90 25.25
CA PHE A 13 10.46 2.52 26.57
C PHE A 13 11.27 1.68 27.55
N ARG A 14 11.24 0.35 27.42
CA ARG A 14 12.08 -0.53 28.21
C ARG A 14 13.56 -0.28 27.91
N ALA A 15 13.96 -0.38 26.63
CA ALA A 15 15.34 -0.18 26.21
C ALA A 15 15.87 1.22 26.61
N MET A 16 15.05 2.25 26.36
CA MET A 16 15.42 3.62 26.69
C MET A 16 15.63 3.89 28.18
N LEU A 17 14.80 3.29 29.04
CA LEU A 17 14.83 3.55 30.49
C LEU A 17 15.77 2.58 31.26
N GLU A 18 16.17 1.45 30.65
CA GLU A 18 17.14 0.51 31.21
C GLU A 18 18.59 0.92 30.89
N HIS A 19 18.83 1.55 29.76
CA HIS A 19 20.16 1.98 29.32
C HIS A 19 20.41 3.42 29.69
N GLU A 20 20.58 3.83 30.94
CA GLU A 20 21.01 5.16 31.42
C GLU A 20 21.33 6.22 30.32
N MET A 21 20.39 6.41 29.38
CA MET A 21 20.51 7.43 28.35
C MET A 21 20.26 8.81 28.96
N ALA A 22 20.67 9.88 28.26
CA ALA A 22 20.54 11.26 28.72
C ALA A 22 19.09 11.61 29.12
N GLU A 23 18.11 11.00 28.46
CA GLU A 23 16.67 11.14 28.71
C GLU A 23 16.25 10.58 30.07
N SER A 24 16.96 9.54 30.58
CA SER A 24 16.72 9.00 31.93
C SER A 24 17.07 10.00 33.01
N ALA A 25 18.02 10.88 32.78
CA ALA A 25 18.46 11.90 33.72
C ALA A 25 17.58 13.17 33.66
N SER A 26 17.06 13.53 32.48
CA SER A 26 16.20 14.71 32.29
C SER A 26 14.74 14.48 32.66
N GLY A 27 14.30 13.22 32.70
CA GLY A 27 12.90 12.85 32.93
C GLY A 27 11.94 13.27 31.81
N ALA A 28 12.47 13.74 30.68
CA ALA A 28 11.72 14.14 29.49
C ALA A 28 12.21 13.34 28.27
N VAL A 29 11.28 12.93 27.43
CA VAL A 29 11.54 12.18 26.20
C VAL A 29 10.91 12.94 25.06
N GLU A 30 11.70 13.29 24.06
CA GLU A 30 11.22 13.86 22.82
C GLU A 30 11.15 12.76 21.76
N LEU A 31 9.96 12.57 21.14
CA LEU A 31 9.69 11.59 20.11
C LEU A 31 9.29 12.34 18.84
N GLU A 32 10.25 12.54 17.93
CA GLU A 32 9.99 13.26 16.66
C GLU A 32 9.17 12.42 15.66
N GLN A 33 9.29 11.09 15.74
CA GLN A 33 8.70 10.15 14.76
C GLN A 33 7.26 9.75 15.07
N VAL A 34 6.74 10.08 16.26
CA VAL A 34 5.38 9.74 16.67
C VAL A 34 4.61 11.00 17.01
N SER A 35 3.50 11.24 16.32
CA SER A 35 2.68 12.41 16.62
C SER A 35 2.15 12.38 18.05
N PRO A 36 1.96 13.55 18.71
CA PRO A 36 1.42 13.62 20.08
C PRO A 36 0.08 12.90 20.24
N ARG A 37 -0.76 12.93 19.19
CA ARG A 37 -2.07 12.23 19.18
C ARG A 37 -1.88 10.71 19.24
N VAL A 38 -1.00 10.17 18.40
CA VAL A 38 -0.70 8.73 18.36
C VAL A 38 -0.04 8.30 19.67
N LEU A 39 0.94 9.05 20.17
CA LEU A 39 1.59 8.78 21.45
C LEU A 39 0.57 8.74 22.60
N GLY A 40 -0.35 9.70 22.66
CA GLY A 40 -1.42 9.71 23.66
C GLY A 40 -2.31 8.46 23.59
N ARG A 41 -2.62 7.98 22.39
CA ARG A 41 -3.40 6.74 22.16
C ARG A 41 -2.62 5.49 22.60
N VAL A 42 -1.33 5.40 22.26
CA VAL A 42 -0.46 4.28 22.71
C VAL A 42 -0.33 4.26 24.23
N VAL A 43 -0.10 5.43 24.84
CA VAL A 43 -0.06 5.52 26.30
C VAL A 43 -1.39 5.11 26.94
N HIS A 44 -2.52 5.58 26.41
CA HIS A 44 -3.84 5.15 26.89
C HIS A 44 -3.99 3.63 26.79
N TRP A 45 -3.60 3.04 25.66
CA TRP A 45 -3.64 1.59 25.47
C TRP A 45 -2.75 0.84 26.48
N LEU A 46 -1.54 1.34 26.77
CA LEU A 46 -0.65 0.73 27.78
C LEU A 46 -1.26 0.66 29.20
N TYR A 47 -2.19 1.57 29.52
CA TYR A 47 -2.89 1.58 30.80
C TYR A 47 -4.18 0.77 30.80
N THR A 48 -4.88 0.68 29.69
CA THR A 48 -6.24 0.12 29.60
C THR A 48 -6.32 -1.18 28.82
N GLY A 49 -5.40 -1.40 27.88
CA GLY A 49 -5.47 -2.50 26.90
C GLY A 49 -6.49 -2.27 25.79
N GLU A 50 -7.13 -1.09 25.74
CA GLU A 50 -8.19 -0.77 24.79
C GLU A 50 -7.75 0.20 23.72
N LEU A 51 -7.99 -0.13 22.43
CA LEU A 51 -7.73 0.77 21.29
C LEU A 51 -8.60 2.03 21.34
N GLY A 52 -9.79 1.95 21.93
CA GLY A 52 -10.82 2.97 21.83
C GLY A 52 -11.36 3.10 20.39
N ALA A 53 -12.19 4.11 20.14
CA ALA A 53 -12.72 4.37 18.81
C ALA A 53 -11.62 4.89 17.87
N ILE A 54 -11.52 4.32 16.67
CA ILE A 54 -10.67 4.77 15.58
C ILE A 54 -11.59 5.42 14.54
N SER A 55 -11.29 6.66 14.12
CA SER A 55 -12.17 7.47 13.30
C SER A 55 -12.16 7.06 11.82
N ASP A 56 -11.00 6.70 11.30
CA ASP A 56 -10.78 6.41 9.89
C ASP A 56 -9.55 5.53 9.67
N VAL A 57 -9.35 5.10 8.42
CA VAL A 57 -8.22 4.25 8.00
C VAL A 57 -6.88 4.94 8.26
N GLY A 58 -6.79 6.25 8.02
CA GLY A 58 -5.57 7.03 8.24
C GLY A 58 -5.14 7.02 9.72
N GLU A 59 -6.10 7.19 10.65
CA GLU A 59 -5.81 7.05 12.08
C GLU A 59 -5.38 5.62 12.43
N GLY A 60 -6.03 4.61 11.85
CA GLY A 60 -5.67 3.20 12.04
C GLY A 60 -4.25 2.88 11.60
N LEU A 61 -3.85 3.37 10.43
CA LEU A 61 -2.48 3.23 9.90
C LEU A 61 -1.46 3.95 10.77
N ALA A 62 -1.75 5.18 11.21
CA ALA A 62 -0.87 5.93 12.11
C ALA A 62 -0.68 5.24 13.47
N LEU A 63 -1.75 4.63 14.01
CA LEU A 63 -1.66 3.85 15.26
C LEU A 63 -0.87 2.55 15.05
N LEU A 64 -1.01 1.90 13.91
CA LEU A 64 -0.23 0.72 13.54
C LEU A 64 1.27 1.06 13.49
N GLU A 65 1.64 2.12 12.77
CA GLU A 65 3.01 2.61 12.66
C GLU A 65 3.59 3.00 14.03
N GLY A 66 2.84 3.77 14.81
CA GLY A 66 3.27 4.20 16.15
C GLY A 66 3.41 3.05 17.14
N SER A 67 2.52 2.05 17.11
CA SER A 67 2.62 0.86 17.97
C SER A 67 3.84 0.00 17.63
N ARG A 68 4.19 -0.14 16.35
CA ARG A 68 5.40 -0.84 15.89
C ARG A 68 6.65 -0.07 16.30
N PHE A 69 6.70 1.24 16.03
CA PHE A 69 7.83 2.08 16.43
C PHE A 69 8.12 2.00 17.92
N LEU A 70 7.07 2.01 18.73
CA LEU A 70 7.19 1.91 20.21
C LEU A 70 7.31 0.48 20.74
N GLY A 71 7.30 -0.53 19.86
CA GLY A 71 7.44 -1.95 20.26
C GLY A 71 6.27 -2.44 21.11
N VAL A 72 5.02 -2.10 20.73
CA VAL A 72 3.79 -2.51 21.44
C VAL A 72 3.05 -3.55 20.59
N GLU A 73 3.59 -4.78 20.52
CA GLU A 73 3.12 -5.87 19.62
C GLU A 73 1.62 -6.18 19.75
N ARG A 74 1.08 -6.18 20.96
CA ARG A 74 -0.34 -6.48 21.18
C ARG A 74 -1.25 -5.39 20.60
N MET A 75 -0.84 -4.12 20.66
CA MET A 75 -1.55 -3.02 20.04
C MET A 75 -1.43 -3.08 18.51
N GLU A 76 -0.23 -3.39 18.00
CA GLU A 76 0.02 -3.61 16.57
C GLU A 76 -0.92 -4.69 16.00
N THR A 77 -1.05 -5.82 16.69
CA THR A 77 -1.97 -6.90 16.32
C THR A 77 -3.43 -6.42 16.27
N GLN A 78 -3.86 -5.66 17.27
CA GLN A 78 -5.23 -5.13 17.32
C GLN A 78 -5.47 -4.10 16.20
N CYS A 79 -4.51 -3.21 15.93
CA CYS A 79 -4.59 -2.23 14.82
C CYS A 79 -4.66 -2.93 13.46
N SER A 80 -3.83 -3.97 13.25
CA SER A 80 -3.85 -4.78 12.03
C SER A 80 -5.21 -5.46 11.81
N ALA A 81 -5.76 -6.06 12.86
CA ALA A 81 -7.08 -6.70 12.80
C ALA A 81 -8.20 -5.69 12.50
N TRP A 82 -8.14 -4.51 13.13
CA TRP A 82 -9.10 -3.44 12.87
C TRP A 82 -9.00 -2.95 11.41
N LEU A 83 -7.80 -2.67 10.90
CA LEU A 83 -7.57 -2.25 9.52
C LEU A 83 -8.12 -3.29 8.53
N CYS A 84 -7.83 -4.57 8.73
CA CYS A 84 -8.37 -5.64 7.89
C CYS A 84 -9.90 -5.67 7.86
N ALA A 85 -10.54 -5.31 8.97
CA ALA A 85 -12.02 -5.24 9.04
C ALA A 85 -12.59 -4.00 8.31
N GLN A 86 -11.79 -2.92 8.14
CA GLN A 86 -12.18 -1.71 7.40
C GLN A 86 -11.90 -1.79 5.90
N VAL A 87 -11.15 -2.80 5.45
CA VAL A 87 -10.80 -2.96 4.03
C VAL A 87 -12.05 -3.25 3.19
N ASN A 88 -12.33 -2.36 2.26
CA ASN A 88 -13.43 -2.46 1.30
C ASN A 88 -12.98 -1.93 -0.08
N ALA A 89 -13.87 -1.90 -1.07
CA ALA A 89 -13.52 -1.50 -2.43
C ALA A 89 -12.98 -0.06 -2.56
N SER A 90 -13.34 0.84 -1.65
CA SER A 90 -12.86 2.22 -1.67
C SER A 90 -11.54 2.43 -0.92
N THR A 91 -11.25 1.60 0.09
CA THR A 91 -10.09 1.76 0.98
C THR A 91 -8.95 0.77 0.68
N CYS A 92 -9.22 -0.32 -0.07
CA CYS A 92 -8.26 -1.42 -0.24
C CYS A 92 -6.94 -0.99 -0.87
N VAL A 93 -6.93 -0.08 -1.85
CA VAL A 93 -5.70 0.37 -2.52
C VAL A 93 -4.88 1.28 -1.59
N GLU A 94 -5.53 2.18 -0.85
CA GLU A 94 -4.88 3.04 0.13
C GLU A 94 -4.25 2.21 1.25
N VAL A 95 -5.02 1.28 1.83
CA VAL A 95 -4.52 0.37 2.88
C VAL A 95 -3.37 -0.48 2.37
N TRP A 96 -3.48 -1.02 1.14
CA TRP A 96 -2.42 -1.80 0.54
C TRP A 96 -1.13 -0.97 0.37
N ALA A 97 -1.23 0.22 -0.22
CA ALA A 97 -0.08 1.06 -0.52
C ALA A 97 0.70 1.42 0.77
N GLU A 98 -0.01 1.76 1.84
CA GLU A 98 0.61 2.10 3.11
C GLU A 98 1.15 0.85 3.83
N ALA A 99 0.42 -0.27 3.82
CA ALA A 99 0.88 -1.52 4.42
C ALA A 99 2.13 -2.05 3.72
N ASN A 100 2.18 -1.99 2.39
CA ASN A 100 3.35 -2.36 1.58
C ASN A 100 4.55 -1.46 1.90
N ARG A 101 4.37 -0.14 1.91
CA ARG A 101 5.43 0.82 2.27
C ARG A 101 6.03 0.55 3.65
N MET A 102 5.20 0.14 4.59
CA MET A 102 5.61 -0.12 5.98
C MET A 102 6.05 -1.59 6.21
N GLY A 103 5.84 -2.50 5.26
CA GLY A 103 6.14 -3.92 5.39
C GLY A 103 5.19 -4.67 6.35
N TYR A 104 3.88 -4.36 6.31
CA TYR A 104 2.84 -5.06 7.09
C TYR A 104 2.17 -6.16 6.27
N GLU A 105 2.85 -7.30 6.08
CA GLU A 105 2.43 -8.41 5.23
C GLU A 105 0.98 -8.87 5.48
N ALA A 106 0.55 -8.95 6.73
CA ALA A 106 -0.80 -9.40 7.06
C ALA A 106 -1.90 -8.42 6.59
N VAL A 107 -1.65 -7.12 6.72
CA VAL A 107 -2.58 -6.06 6.28
C VAL A 107 -2.54 -5.96 4.77
N GLU A 108 -1.35 -6.04 4.18
CA GLU A 108 -1.13 -6.06 2.74
C GLU A 108 -1.90 -7.21 2.06
N ALA A 109 -1.73 -8.45 2.52
CA ALA A 109 -2.44 -9.60 1.99
C ALA A 109 -3.96 -9.47 2.13
N CYS A 110 -4.43 -8.88 3.24
CA CYS A 110 -5.85 -8.59 3.42
C CYS A 110 -6.38 -7.60 2.38
N ALA A 111 -5.64 -6.53 2.14
CA ALA A 111 -5.98 -5.50 1.17
C ALA A 111 -5.95 -6.04 -0.27
N LEU A 112 -4.93 -6.81 -0.65
CA LEU A 112 -4.81 -7.46 -1.97
C LEU A 112 -5.98 -8.40 -2.27
N ARG A 113 -6.42 -9.20 -1.28
CA ARG A 113 -7.61 -10.04 -1.44
C ARG A 113 -8.88 -9.21 -1.69
N ALA A 114 -8.99 -8.04 -1.09
CA ALA A 114 -10.12 -7.14 -1.34
C ALA A 114 -10.05 -6.50 -2.74
N VAL A 115 -8.86 -6.10 -3.19
CA VAL A 115 -8.63 -5.64 -4.57
C VAL A 115 -9.05 -6.71 -5.57
N GLY A 116 -8.59 -7.96 -5.40
CA GLY A 116 -8.90 -9.06 -6.32
C GLY A 116 -10.40 -9.41 -6.39
N ARG A 117 -11.15 -9.29 -5.27
CA ARG A 117 -12.59 -9.58 -5.24
C ARG A 117 -13.42 -8.65 -6.15
N ASN A 118 -13.02 -7.40 -6.27
CA ASN A 118 -13.73 -6.38 -7.06
C ASN A 118 -12.76 -5.57 -7.93
N PHE A 119 -11.84 -6.25 -8.58
CA PHE A 119 -10.72 -5.63 -9.30
C PHE A 119 -11.18 -4.55 -10.30
N VAL A 120 -12.20 -4.84 -11.11
CA VAL A 120 -12.72 -3.90 -12.12
C VAL A 120 -13.22 -2.60 -11.47
N GLY A 121 -14.00 -2.69 -10.40
CA GLY A 121 -14.51 -1.52 -9.69
C GLY A 121 -13.39 -0.72 -9.00
N VAL A 122 -12.42 -1.43 -8.42
CA VAL A 122 -11.25 -0.81 -7.76
C VAL A 122 -10.35 -0.12 -8.78
N ALA A 123 -10.08 -0.76 -9.93
CA ALA A 123 -9.22 -0.22 -10.99
C ALA A 123 -9.77 1.08 -11.63
N ALA A 124 -11.07 1.28 -11.59
CA ALA A 124 -11.71 2.53 -12.02
C ALA A 124 -11.68 3.63 -10.94
N GLY A 125 -11.28 3.30 -9.72
CA GLY A 125 -11.28 4.22 -8.58
C GLY A 125 -10.09 5.18 -8.56
N PRO A 126 -10.23 6.35 -7.89
CA PRO A 126 -9.21 7.39 -7.87
C PRO A 126 -7.90 6.93 -7.20
N HIS A 127 -7.97 6.11 -6.17
CA HIS A 127 -6.78 5.58 -5.48
C HIS A 127 -5.93 4.70 -6.41
N PHE A 128 -6.55 3.84 -7.23
CA PHE A 128 -5.84 3.02 -8.21
C PHE A 128 -5.27 3.88 -9.35
N LEU A 129 -6.09 4.76 -9.91
CA LEU A 129 -5.67 5.65 -10.99
C LEU A 129 -4.59 6.65 -10.55
N GLY A 130 -4.52 6.97 -9.26
CA GLY A 130 -3.52 7.83 -8.65
C GLY A 130 -2.21 7.13 -8.26
N LEU A 131 -2.09 5.80 -8.39
CA LEU A 131 -0.87 5.08 -8.04
C LEU A 131 0.34 5.60 -8.82
N ALA A 132 1.49 5.67 -8.16
CA ALA A 132 2.77 5.81 -8.82
C ALA A 132 3.07 4.55 -9.65
N ARG A 133 3.90 4.69 -10.70
CA ARG A 133 4.25 3.57 -11.59
C ARG A 133 4.76 2.36 -10.83
N GLU A 134 5.69 2.58 -9.93
CA GLU A 134 6.33 1.53 -9.13
C GLU A 134 5.30 0.76 -8.31
N ALA A 135 4.41 1.48 -7.63
CA ALA A 135 3.34 0.89 -6.82
C ALA A 135 2.33 0.11 -7.69
N LEU A 136 1.98 0.63 -8.88
CA LEU A 136 1.13 -0.10 -9.83
C LEU A 136 1.76 -1.43 -10.25
N LEU A 137 3.04 -1.41 -10.63
CA LEU A 137 3.77 -2.61 -11.04
C LEU A 137 3.87 -3.62 -9.91
N GLU A 138 4.12 -3.19 -8.70
CA GLU A 138 4.21 -4.01 -7.50
C GLU A 138 2.86 -4.66 -7.18
N LEU A 139 1.79 -3.86 -7.17
CA LEU A 139 0.41 -4.36 -6.99
C LEU A 139 0.07 -5.46 -8.00
N LEU A 140 0.32 -5.21 -9.30
CA LEU A 140 -0.06 -6.13 -10.37
C LEU A 140 0.84 -7.37 -10.48
N ARG A 141 2.07 -7.33 -9.94
CA ARG A 141 3.00 -8.47 -9.87
C ARG A 141 2.80 -9.33 -8.63
N SER A 142 2.04 -8.85 -7.65
CA SER A 142 1.85 -9.61 -6.41
C SER A 142 1.16 -10.95 -6.66
N GLU A 143 1.74 -12.02 -6.14
CA GLU A 143 1.18 -13.39 -6.22
C GLU A 143 -0.12 -13.53 -5.41
N GLU A 144 -0.30 -12.69 -4.39
CA GLU A 144 -1.53 -12.64 -3.58
C GLU A 144 -2.71 -11.99 -4.32
N LEU A 145 -2.44 -11.26 -5.41
CA LEU A 145 -3.48 -10.62 -6.22
C LEU A 145 -4.12 -11.64 -7.16
N SER A 146 -5.32 -12.08 -6.84
CA SER A 146 -6.10 -12.98 -7.70
C SER A 146 -7.13 -12.21 -8.52
N VAL A 147 -6.88 -12.02 -9.81
CA VAL A 147 -7.78 -11.39 -10.76
C VAL A 147 -8.39 -12.45 -11.68
N ARG A 148 -9.71 -12.39 -11.89
CA ARG A 148 -10.45 -13.41 -12.65
C ARG A 148 -10.22 -13.37 -14.16
N SER A 149 -9.77 -12.24 -14.70
CA SER A 149 -9.64 -12.01 -16.14
C SER A 149 -8.42 -11.16 -16.45
N GLU A 150 -7.59 -11.65 -17.35
CA GLU A 150 -6.45 -10.88 -17.85
C GLU A 150 -6.88 -9.68 -18.69
N GLN A 151 -8.06 -9.73 -19.31
CA GLN A 151 -8.66 -8.56 -19.96
C GLN A 151 -8.89 -7.43 -18.98
N ALA A 152 -9.37 -7.75 -17.75
CA ALA A 152 -9.54 -6.73 -16.72
C ALA A 152 -8.21 -6.11 -16.27
N VAL A 153 -7.12 -6.89 -16.25
CA VAL A 153 -5.78 -6.36 -15.97
C VAL A 153 -5.32 -5.42 -17.08
N TYR A 154 -5.49 -5.82 -18.35
CA TYR A 154 -5.19 -4.95 -19.49
C TYR A 154 -5.98 -3.63 -19.44
N GLU A 155 -7.29 -3.71 -19.22
CA GLU A 155 -8.15 -2.52 -19.15
C GLU A 155 -7.77 -1.60 -17.98
N ALA A 156 -7.40 -2.18 -16.82
CA ALA A 156 -6.91 -1.43 -15.67
C ALA A 156 -5.61 -0.68 -15.97
N VAL A 157 -4.64 -1.35 -16.60
CA VAL A 157 -3.37 -0.74 -17.03
C VAL A 157 -3.62 0.39 -18.02
N MET A 158 -4.46 0.13 -19.04
CA MET A 158 -4.79 1.16 -20.05
C MET A 158 -5.58 2.33 -19.45
N GLY A 159 -6.48 2.05 -18.49
CA GLY A 159 -7.19 3.08 -17.72
C GLY A 159 -6.23 3.98 -16.95
N TRP A 160 -5.25 3.38 -16.26
CA TRP A 160 -4.22 4.10 -15.53
C TRP A 160 -3.35 4.98 -16.46
N VAL A 161 -2.94 4.45 -17.63
CA VAL A 161 -2.17 5.23 -18.61
C VAL A 161 -3.01 6.39 -19.15
N ARG A 162 -4.26 6.13 -19.55
CA ARG A 162 -5.16 7.16 -20.10
C ARG A 162 -5.54 8.25 -19.10
N HIS A 163 -5.53 7.92 -17.79
CA HIS A 163 -5.83 8.90 -16.73
C HIS A 163 -4.86 10.09 -16.74
N ASP A 164 -3.59 9.85 -17.08
CA ASP A 164 -2.57 10.90 -17.28
C ASP A 164 -1.65 10.49 -18.44
N ALA A 165 -2.20 10.49 -19.65
CA ALA A 165 -1.48 10.05 -20.84
C ALA A 165 -0.25 10.91 -21.15
N ALA A 166 -0.26 12.20 -20.79
CA ALA A 166 0.87 13.09 -21.01
C ALA A 166 2.14 12.64 -20.29
N SER A 167 1.99 12.20 -19.02
CA SER A 167 3.11 11.77 -18.17
C SER A 167 3.39 10.27 -18.31
N ARG A 168 2.36 9.44 -18.61
CA ARG A 168 2.44 7.97 -18.45
C ARG A 168 2.65 7.19 -19.73
N LYS A 169 2.43 7.83 -20.91
CA LYS A 169 2.60 7.19 -22.22
C LYS A 169 4.00 6.57 -22.39
N GLY A 170 5.04 7.25 -21.92
CA GLY A 170 6.42 6.76 -22.02
C GLY A 170 6.68 5.43 -21.26
N TRP A 171 5.83 5.06 -20.31
CA TRP A 171 5.94 3.84 -19.51
C TRP A 171 5.04 2.71 -20.01
N LEU A 172 4.28 2.93 -21.12
CA LEU A 172 3.29 1.98 -21.60
C LEU A 172 3.89 0.58 -21.83
N GLY A 173 5.06 0.48 -22.44
CA GLY A 173 5.73 -0.80 -22.69
C GLY A 173 6.08 -1.55 -21.40
N GLU A 174 6.50 -0.83 -20.36
CA GLU A 174 6.82 -1.40 -19.07
C GLU A 174 5.58 -1.90 -18.33
N VAL A 175 4.53 -1.07 -18.25
CA VAL A 175 3.31 -1.46 -17.55
C VAL A 175 2.51 -2.53 -18.30
N LEU A 176 2.57 -2.59 -19.63
CA LEU A 176 2.01 -3.70 -20.40
C LEU A 176 2.80 -5.01 -20.21
N GLY A 177 4.07 -4.93 -19.78
CA GLY A 177 4.87 -6.11 -19.47
C GLY A 177 4.36 -6.95 -18.30
N VAL A 178 3.48 -6.40 -17.44
CA VAL A 178 2.83 -7.17 -16.37
C VAL A 178 1.58 -7.91 -16.84
N VAL A 179 1.03 -7.53 -18.00
CA VAL A 179 -0.14 -8.19 -18.60
C VAL A 179 0.30 -9.44 -19.32
N ARG A 180 -0.28 -10.57 -18.96
CA ARG A 180 -0.01 -11.86 -19.60
C ARG A 180 -0.76 -11.97 -20.93
N MET A 181 -0.24 -11.28 -21.97
CA MET A 181 -0.88 -11.19 -23.30
C MET A 181 -1.28 -12.54 -23.88
N GLY A 182 -0.52 -13.61 -23.59
CA GLY A 182 -0.82 -14.98 -24.04
C GLY A 182 -2.11 -15.57 -23.44
N LEU A 183 -2.66 -14.98 -22.39
CA LEU A 183 -3.94 -15.39 -21.78
C LEU A 183 -5.14 -14.62 -22.34
N LEU A 184 -4.90 -13.59 -23.16
CA LEU A 184 -5.97 -12.85 -23.81
C LEU A 184 -6.53 -13.61 -25.01
N PRO A 185 -7.87 -13.60 -25.22
CA PRO A 185 -8.47 -14.20 -26.44
C PRO A 185 -7.91 -13.54 -27.70
N SER A 186 -7.67 -14.34 -28.75
CA SER A 186 -7.11 -13.87 -30.02
C SER A 186 -7.97 -12.77 -30.67
N ALA A 187 -9.29 -12.88 -30.57
CA ALA A 187 -10.21 -11.82 -31.04
C ALA A 187 -9.99 -10.51 -30.28
N TYR A 188 -9.84 -10.57 -28.94
CA TYR A 188 -9.58 -9.39 -28.12
C TYR A 188 -8.23 -8.72 -28.46
N LEU A 189 -7.20 -9.54 -28.69
CA LEU A 189 -5.89 -9.05 -29.13
C LEU A 189 -5.99 -8.31 -30.47
N ALA A 190 -6.72 -8.86 -31.43
CA ALA A 190 -6.85 -8.24 -32.76
C ALA A 190 -7.77 -7.00 -32.78
N GLU A 191 -8.90 -7.07 -32.06
CA GLU A 191 -9.97 -6.08 -32.17
C GLU A 191 -9.83 -4.94 -31.14
N THR A 192 -9.09 -5.15 -30.05
CA THR A 192 -8.93 -4.17 -28.97
C THR A 192 -7.48 -3.74 -28.81
N VAL A 193 -6.58 -4.69 -28.52
CA VAL A 193 -5.18 -4.36 -28.23
C VAL A 193 -4.46 -3.86 -29.50
N GLY A 194 -4.63 -4.56 -30.62
CA GLY A 194 -3.95 -4.27 -31.87
C GLY A 194 -4.42 -3.01 -32.60
N VAL A 195 -5.58 -2.47 -32.21
CA VAL A 195 -6.11 -1.22 -32.78
C VAL A 195 -6.02 -0.02 -31.83
N ASP A 196 -5.55 -0.25 -30.59
CA ASP A 196 -5.42 0.84 -29.61
C ASP A 196 -4.32 1.83 -30.05
N PRO A 197 -4.65 3.13 -30.23
CA PRO A 197 -3.69 4.12 -30.73
C PRO A 197 -2.44 4.26 -29.86
N LEU A 198 -2.57 4.16 -28.54
CA LEU A 198 -1.44 4.26 -27.60
C LEU A 198 -0.50 3.06 -27.74
N VAL A 199 -1.06 1.88 -27.95
CA VAL A 199 -0.30 0.63 -28.13
C VAL A 199 0.43 0.69 -29.47
N MET A 200 -0.26 1.06 -30.56
CA MET A 200 0.33 1.18 -31.91
C MET A 200 1.49 2.17 -31.92
N GLU A 201 1.30 3.36 -31.34
CA GLU A 201 2.33 4.40 -31.27
C GLU A 201 3.56 3.96 -30.46
N SER A 202 3.34 3.18 -29.38
CA SER A 202 4.43 2.61 -28.57
C SER A 202 5.27 1.61 -29.36
N PHE A 203 4.64 0.76 -30.17
CA PHE A 203 5.34 -0.20 -31.03
C PHE A 203 6.09 0.48 -32.19
N GLU A 204 5.51 1.49 -32.83
CA GLU A 204 6.19 2.26 -33.86
C GLU A 204 7.42 2.98 -33.31
N GLY A 205 7.32 3.61 -32.13
CA GLY A 205 8.45 4.23 -31.44
C GLY A 205 9.55 3.26 -31.03
N ALA A 206 9.21 2.00 -30.69
CA ALA A 206 10.18 0.94 -30.41
C ALA A 206 10.90 0.46 -31.69
N ALA A 207 10.16 0.29 -32.78
CA ALA A 207 10.72 -0.11 -34.09
C ALA A 207 11.66 0.96 -34.68
N TYR A 208 11.42 2.24 -34.41
CA TYR A 208 12.33 3.33 -34.81
C TYR A 208 13.62 3.32 -33.99
N ARG A 209 13.56 3.05 -32.69
CA ARG A 209 14.77 2.96 -31.83
C ARG A 209 15.68 1.80 -32.22
N CYS A 210 15.11 0.65 -32.55
CA CYS A 210 15.91 -0.51 -33.00
C CYS A 210 16.55 -0.32 -34.39
N ARG A 211 16.09 0.63 -35.23
CA ARG A 211 16.67 0.93 -36.55
C ARG A 211 17.70 2.05 -36.53
N GLY A 212 17.77 2.83 -35.46
CA GLY A 212 18.69 3.97 -35.34
C GLY A 212 20.05 3.64 -34.68
N GLU A 213 20.24 2.41 -34.23
CA GLU A 213 21.49 1.95 -33.59
C GLU A 213 22.30 0.98 -34.47
N SER A 214 22.12 1.06 -35.80
CA SER A 214 22.88 0.22 -36.77
C SER A 214 23.84 1.09 -37.59
#